data_456067f7c555aa16c3b3a4d2237752fa
#
_entry.id   456067f7c555aa16c3b3a4d2237752fa
#
_cell.length_a   1.000
_cell.length_b   1.000
_cell.length_c   1.000
_cell.angle_alpha   90.00
_cell.angle_beta   90.00
_cell.angle_gamma   90.00
#
_symmetry.space_group_name_H-M   'P 1'
#
loop_
_entity.id
_entity.type
_entity.pdbx_description
1 polymer ?
#
loop_
_entity_poly.entity_id
_entity_poly.type
_entity_poly.pdbx_seq_one_letter_code
_entity_poly.pdbx_strand_id
1 'polypeptide(L)'
;MEKTLLSLESFRIYARDFNVIPVARKLSSAGQTPLSIYNKLASNRSGTFLLESAEAGVWARYSFIGINSEATLTELNGQAIWEGTMPSGAPTGIDPLSALRISTAHLRSPKLANLPPLTGGLVGYLGYDIVRRLEKISNTASTDVDIPEIAMMLTADLAVYDHKESSITLIANVINWDGSSERVDEVYALAIKRLDKMESDLLKGSNQFKEIPALVSAQYERNTTDAEYVNKVELIKEEIKSGEAFQVVLSQRFTMASNSDPFDLYRVLREQNPSPYMYLFRFANGLSVVGSSPEALVKVLSLIHISEPTRPY
;
A
#
# COMPACT_ATOMS: atom_id res chain seq x y z
N MET A 1 0.77 -31.52 -3.58
CA MET A 1 1.42 -30.55 -2.66
C MET A 1 2.22 -29.59 -3.51
N GLU A 2 1.79 -28.34 -3.60
CA GLU A 2 2.51 -27.31 -4.33
C GLU A 2 3.79 -26.96 -3.59
N LYS A 3 4.88 -26.83 -4.34
CA LYS A 3 6.24 -26.74 -3.77
C LYS A 3 6.52 -25.31 -3.34
N THR A 4 7.00 -25.11 -2.11
CA THR A 4 7.57 -23.82 -1.67
C THR A 4 8.72 -23.44 -2.61
N LEU A 5 8.73 -22.19 -3.07
CA LEU A 5 9.68 -21.70 -4.08
C LEU A 5 11.11 -21.51 -3.53
N LEU A 6 11.27 -21.46 -2.21
CA LEU A 6 12.56 -21.31 -1.53
C LEU A 6 12.77 -22.47 -0.55
N SER A 7 13.85 -23.23 -0.73
CA SER A 7 14.24 -24.31 0.21
C SER A 7 14.88 -23.74 1.48
N LEU A 8 14.88 -24.53 2.58
CA LEU A 8 15.57 -24.14 3.82
C LEU A 8 17.08 -23.91 3.59
N GLU A 9 17.71 -24.70 2.72
CA GLU A 9 19.12 -24.53 2.39
C GLU A 9 19.40 -23.16 1.73
N SER A 10 18.60 -22.83 0.71
CA SER A 10 18.68 -21.51 0.06
C SER A 10 18.34 -20.38 1.02
N PHE A 11 17.36 -20.57 1.90
CA PHE A 11 17.00 -19.60 2.92
C PHE A 11 18.19 -19.29 3.86
N ARG A 12 18.89 -20.33 4.34
CA ARG A 12 20.10 -20.14 5.18
C ARG A 12 21.22 -19.35 4.49
N ILE A 13 21.35 -19.51 3.17
CA ILE A 13 22.34 -18.74 2.38
C ILE A 13 21.92 -17.27 2.36
N TYR A 14 20.66 -16.96 2.02
CA TYR A 14 20.19 -15.57 1.97
C TYR A 14 20.15 -14.89 3.33
N ALA A 15 19.93 -15.63 4.42
CA ALA A 15 19.91 -15.09 5.79
C ALA A 15 21.24 -14.48 6.24
N ARG A 16 22.34 -14.74 5.53
CA ARG A 16 23.65 -14.15 5.82
C ARG A 16 23.78 -12.70 5.36
N ASP A 17 23.06 -12.34 4.27
CA ASP A 17 23.27 -11.07 3.57
C ASP A 17 22.02 -10.17 3.55
N PHE A 18 20.83 -10.72 3.86
CA PHE A 18 19.57 -10.04 3.73
C PHE A 18 18.76 -10.06 5.03
N ASN A 19 18.11 -8.92 5.31
CA ASN A 19 17.28 -8.76 6.49
C ASN A 19 15.80 -9.14 6.24
N VAL A 20 15.38 -9.20 4.98
CA VAL A 20 14.03 -9.63 4.60
C VAL A 20 14.14 -10.75 3.58
N ILE A 21 13.57 -11.91 3.89
CA ILE A 21 13.62 -13.06 2.99
C ILE A 21 12.20 -13.55 2.72
N PRO A 22 11.72 -13.41 1.47
CA PRO A 22 10.40 -13.89 1.08
C PRO A 22 10.40 -15.42 0.95
N VAL A 23 9.60 -16.09 1.76
CA VAL A 23 9.26 -17.50 1.58
C VAL A 23 7.92 -17.55 0.86
N ALA A 24 7.85 -18.20 -0.30
CA ALA A 24 6.70 -18.10 -1.17
C ALA A 24 6.17 -19.45 -1.65
N ARG A 25 4.87 -19.49 -1.96
CA ARG A 25 4.15 -20.63 -2.54
C ARG A 25 3.26 -20.13 -3.67
N LYS A 26 3.35 -20.77 -4.84
CA LYS A 26 2.51 -20.44 -5.98
C LYS A 26 1.35 -21.44 -6.09
N LEU A 27 0.15 -20.91 -6.28
CA LEU A 27 -1.12 -21.62 -6.37
C LEU A 27 -1.83 -21.27 -7.68
N SER A 28 -2.69 -22.18 -8.18
CA SER A 28 -3.68 -21.80 -9.19
C SER A 28 -4.72 -20.86 -8.58
N SER A 29 -5.24 -19.91 -9.35
CA SER A 29 -6.27 -19.00 -8.86
C SER A 29 -7.59 -19.71 -8.53
N ALA A 30 -7.90 -20.83 -9.18
CA ALA A 30 -9.11 -21.63 -8.95
C ALA A 30 -10.40 -20.78 -8.89
N GLY A 31 -10.51 -19.75 -9.73
CA GLY A 31 -11.66 -18.85 -9.78
C GLY A 31 -11.67 -17.75 -8.71
N GLN A 32 -10.60 -17.60 -7.93
CA GLN A 32 -10.44 -16.45 -7.03
C GLN A 32 -10.19 -15.15 -7.83
N THR A 33 -10.62 -14.03 -7.26
CA THR A 33 -10.34 -12.67 -7.75
C THR A 33 -9.57 -11.91 -6.68
N PRO A 34 -8.89 -10.80 -7.00
CA PRO A 34 -8.24 -9.96 -5.98
C PRO A 34 -9.17 -9.57 -4.84
N LEU A 35 -10.41 -9.20 -5.15
CA LEU A 35 -11.43 -8.87 -4.14
C LEU A 35 -11.77 -10.07 -3.26
N SER A 36 -11.95 -11.28 -3.84
CA SER A 36 -12.25 -12.48 -3.06
C SER A 36 -11.07 -12.90 -2.18
N ILE A 37 -9.84 -12.75 -2.66
CA ILE A 37 -8.62 -13.01 -1.89
C ILE A 37 -8.53 -12.02 -0.71
N TYR A 38 -8.72 -10.72 -0.97
CA TYR A 38 -8.75 -9.71 0.09
C TYR A 38 -9.83 -10.03 1.12
N ASN A 39 -11.05 -10.33 0.68
CA ASN A 39 -12.17 -10.67 1.57
C ASN A 39 -11.84 -11.86 2.48
N LYS A 40 -11.20 -12.91 1.96
CA LYS A 40 -10.87 -14.14 2.71
C LYS A 40 -9.67 -13.97 3.63
N LEU A 41 -8.64 -13.26 3.19
CA LEU A 41 -7.36 -13.23 3.87
C LEU A 41 -7.11 -11.96 4.69
N ALA A 42 -7.77 -10.85 4.35
CA ALA A 42 -7.43 -9.53 4.86
C ALA A 42 -8.62 -8.72 5.39
N SER A 43 -9.87 -9.01 4.95
CA SER A 43 -11.01 -8.19 5.33
C SER A 43 -11.27 -8.18 6.84
N ASN A 44 -11.81 -7.05 7.35
CA ASN A 44 -12.08 -6.80 8.77
C ASN A 44 -10.84 -6.79 9.70
N ARG A 45 -9.63 -6.65 9.13
CA ARG A 45 -8.39 -6.51 9.91
C ARG A 45 -7.68 -5.22 9.55
N SER A 46 -7.07 -4.60 10.55
CA SER A 46 -6.09 -3.54 10.38
C SER A 46 -4.73 -4.10 9.95
N GLY A 47 -3.84 -3.24 9.48
CA GLY A 47 -2.53 -3.64 8.95
C GLY A 47 -2.64 -4.37 7.62
N THR A 48 -3.67 -4.07 6.82
CA THR A 48 -3.95 -4.73 5.53
C THR A 48 -4.10 -3.71 4.40
N PHE A 49 -3.87 -4.18 3.16
CA PHE A 49 -4.06 -3.33 1.97
C PHE A 49 -4.45 -4.14 0.74
N LEU A 50 -5.02 -3.45 -0.24
CA LEU A 50 -5.26 -3.93 -1.59
C LEU A 50 -4.75 -2.89 -2.58
N LEU A 51 -3.88 -3.30 -3.50
CA LEU A 51 -3.39 -2.48 -4.62
C LEU A 51 -3.73 -3.20 -5.91
N GLU A 52 -4.49 -2.57 -6.78
CA GLU A 52 -4.91 -3.16 -8.06
C GLU A 52 -4.86 -2.11 -9.18
N SER A 53 -4.71 -2.57 -10.42
CA SER A 53 -5.04 -1.80 -11.60
C SER A 53 -6.38 -2.30 -12.12
N ALA A 54 -7.39 -1.43 -12.15
CA ALA A 54 -8.73 -1.76 -12.63
C ALA A 54 -8.90 -1.54 -14.14
N GLU A 55 -7.92 -0.96 -14.82
CA GLU A 55 -7.91 -0.83 -16.26
C GLU A 55 -7.39 -2.10 -16.96
N ALA A 56 -8.05 -2.49 -18.04
CA ALA A 56 -7.57 -3.56 -18.91
C ALA A 56 -6.35 -3.09 -19.72
N GLY A 57 -5.19 -3.72 -19.52
CA GLY A 57 -3.99 -3.37 -20.29
C GLY A 57 -2.72 -4.10 -19.81
N VAL A 58 -1.63 -3.88 -20.54
CA VAL A 58 -0.33 -4.52 -20.28
C VAL A 58 0.24 -4.21 -18.89
N TRP A 59 -0.18 -3.10 -18.28
CA TRP A 59 0.27 -2.62 -16.98
C TRP A 59 -0.49 -3.24 -15.78
N ALA A 60 -1.63 -3.89 -16.05
CA ALA A 60 -2.54 -4.48 -15.05
C ALA A 60 -2.19 -5.94 -14.70
N ARG A 61 -0.90 -6.34 -14.78
CA ARG A 61 -0.55 -7.75 -14.60
C ARG A 61 -0.76 -8.24 -13.17
N TYR A 62 -0.50 -7.43 -12.16
CA TYR A 62 -0.51 -7.88 -10.78
C TYR A 62 -1.47 -7.08 -9.90
N SER A 63 -2.17 -7.77 -9.00
CA SER A 63 -2.81 -7.17 -7.82
C SER A 63 -2.12 -7.66 -6.57
N PHE A 64 -1.89 -6.75 -5.60
CA PHE A 64 -1.17 -7.02 -4.36
C PHE A 64 -2.10 -6.89 -3.18
N ILE A 65 -2.16 -7.91 -2.34
CA ILE A 65 -3.03 -8.01 -1.17
C ILE A 65 -2.14 -8.17 0.08
N GLY A 66 -1.98 -7.10 0.86
CA GLY A 66 -1.33 -7.15 2.17
C GLY A 66 -2.25 -7.80 3.17
N ILE A 67 -1.79 -8.90 3.77
CA ILE A 67 -2.59 -9.74 4.66
C ILE A 67 -2.29 -9.43 6.11
N ASN A 68 -1.03 -9.11 6.38
CA ASN A 68 -0.55 -8.80 7.72
C ASN A 68 0.63 -7.84 7.66
N SER A 69 0.62 -6.86 8.54
CA SER A 69 1.73 -5.95 8.78
C SER A 69 2.15 -6.01 10.24
N GLU A 70 3.45 -6.15 10.51
CA GLU A 70 3.96 -6.27 11.89
C GLU A 70 3.92 -4.94 12.63
N ALA A 71 4.22 -3.87 11.92
CA ALA A 71 4.25 -2.52 12.47
C ALA A 71 3.94 -1.48 11.37
N THR A 72 3.62 -0.27 11.79
CA THR A 72 3.44 0.89 10.91
C THR A 72 4.38 2.01 11.35
N LEU A 73 5.28 2.44 10.47
CA LEU A 73 6.03 3.67 10.65
C LEU A 73 5.09 4.85 10.42
N THR A 74 4.91 5.69 11.40
CA THR A 74 4.10 6.90 11.36
C THR A 74 4.80 8.04 12.08
N GLU A 75 4.10 9.13 12.36
CA GLU A 75 4.66 10.24 13.09
C GLU A 75 3.73 10.71 14.23
N LEU A 76 4.35 11.26 15.26
CA LEU A 76 3.69 11.97 16.34
C LEU A 76 4.50 13.23 16.65
N ASN A 77 3.85 14.40 16.65
CA ASN A 77 4.50 15.69 16.87
C ASN A 77 5.73 15.92 15.96
N GLY A 78 5.63 15.51 14.71
CA GLY A 78 6.69 15.67 13.70
C GLY A 78 7.87 14.69 13.82
N GLN A 79 7.82 13.72 14.73
CA GLN A 79 8.86 12.71 14.94
C GLN A 79 8.35 11.32 14.60
N ALA A 80 9.24 10.51 14.02
CA ALA A 80 8.96 9.12 13.68
C ALA A 80 8.65 8.28 14.90
N ILE A 81 7.56 7.54 14.83
CA ILE A 81 7.18 6.49 15.77
C ILE A 81 6.79 5.22 15.02
N TRP A 82 6.74 4.09 15.72
CA TRP A 82 6.22 2.83 15.20
C TRP A 82 5.00 2.40 16.01
N GLU A 83 3.88 2.16 15.34
CA GLU A 83 2.70 1.51 15.90
C GLU A 83 2.77 0.00 15.66
N GLY A 84 2.33 -0.80 16.64
CA GLY A 84 2.40 -2.27 16.57
C GLY A 84 3.67 -2.85 17.19
N THR A 85 4.15 -3.97 16.67
CA THR A 85 5.37 -4.62 17.18
C THR A 85 6.60 -3.93 16.58
N MET A 86 7.11 -2.92 17.28
CA MET A 86 8.28 -2.18 16.84
C MET A 86 9.50 -3.10 16.74
N PRO A 87 10.16 -3.15 15.57
CA PRO A 87 11.39 -3.91 15.44
C PRO A 87 12.51 -3.36 16.34
N SER A 88 13.28 -4.23 16.97
CA SER A 88 14.39 -3.82 17.82
C SER A 88 15.45 -3.03 17.03
N GLY A 89 15.78 -1.82 17.48
CA GLY A 89 16.72 -0.94 16.78
C GLY A 89 16.14 -0.16 15.59
N ALA A 90 14.81 -0.21 15.38
CA ALA A 90 14.14 0.61 14.39
C ALA A 90 14.28 2.11 14.72
N PRO A 91 14.49 2.98 13.71
CA PRO A 91 14.65 4.41 13.94
C PRO A 91 13.36 5.04 14.46
N THR A 92 13.46 5.76 15.57
CA THR A 92 12.34 6.48 16.21
C THR A 92 12.85 7.79 16.82
N GLY A 93 11.94 8.75 17.07
CA GLY A 93 12.29 10.05 17.66
C GLY A 93 13.11 10.97 16.74
N ILE A 94 13.17 10.68 15.44
CA ILE A 94 13.85 11.48 14.41
C ILE A 94 12.87 11.93 13.34
N ASP A 95 13.34 12.70 12.37
CA ASP A 95 12.53 13.10 11.22
C ASP A 95 11.93 11.86 10.50
N PRO A 96 10.63 11.84 10.20
CA PRO A 96 9.93 10.69 9.62
C PRO A 96 10.47 10.22 8.27
N LEU A 97 10.88 11.14 7.37
CA LEU A 97 11.50 10.76 6.09
C LEU A 97 12.89 10.15 6.29
N SER A 98 13.65 10.66 7.27
CA SER A 98 14.94 10.08 7.64
C SER A 98 14.76 8.68 8.21
N ALA A 99 13.73 8.47 9.06
CA ALA A 99 13.39 7.14 9.58
C ALA A 99 12.99 6.18 8.45
N LEU A 100 12.15 6.63 7.50
CA LEU A 100 11.78 5.85 6.32
C LEU A 100 13.00 5.44 5.48
N ARG A 101 13.91 6.40 5.24
CA ARG A 101 15.14 6.16 4.47
C ARG A 101 16.06 5.13 5.15
N ILE A 102 16.28 5.26 6.46
CA ILE A 102 17.06 4.31 7.25
C ILE A 102 16.43 2.92 7.21
N SER A 103 15.11 2.85 7.43
CA SER A 103 14.37 1.59 7.43
C SER A 103 14.43 0.88 6.07
N THR A 104 14.23 1.60 4.97
CA THR A 104 14.31 1.02 3.61
C THR A 104 15.72 0.56 3.26
N ALA A 105 16.76 1.28 3.69
CA ALA A 105 18.15 0.89 3.49
C ALA A 105 18.51 -0.37 4.29
N HIS A 106 17.90 -0.56 5.47
CA HIS A 106 18.10 -1.73 6.32
C HIS A 106 17.34 -2.96 5.83
N LEU A 107 16.09 -2.80 5.37
CA LEU A 107 15.19 -3.88 4.92
C LEU A 107 15.57 -4.38 3.51
N ARG A 108 16.75 -4.94 3.36
CA ARG A 108 17.23 -5.50 2.09
C ARG A 108 16.69 -6.90 1.86
N SER A 109 16.21 -7.17 0.65
CA SER A 109 15.66 -8.46 0.23
C SER A 109 16.34 -8.98 -1.03
N PRO A 110 16.56 -10.30 -1.17
CA PRO A 110 17.13 -10.88 -2.39
C PRO A 110 16.14 -10.75 -3.56
N LYS A 111 16.67 -10.48 -4.76
CA LYS A 111 15.88 -10.57 -5.99
C LYS A 111 15.79 -12.02 -6.43
N LEU A 112 14.61 -12.62 -6.29
CA LEU A 112 14.31 -13.99 -6.70
C LEU A 112 13.56 -13.99 -8.03
N ALA A 113 14.12 -14.63 -9.06
CA ALA A 113 13.64 -14.56 -10.44
C ALA A 113 12.19 -15.00 -10.66
N ASN A 114 11.66 -15.86 -9.80
CA ASN A 114 10.31 -16.43 -9.95
C ASN A 114 9.27 -15.76 -9.04
N LEU A 115 9.60 -14.62 -8.43
CA LEU A 115 8.68 -13.86 -7.60
C LEU A 115 8.12 -12.62 -8.32
N PRO A 116 6.94 -12.16 -7.94
CA PRO A 116 6.39 -10.90 -8.44
C PRO A 116 7.28 -9.71 -8.05
N PRO A 117 7.12 -8.55 -8.72
CA PRO A 117 7.99 -7.38 -8.54
C PRO A 117 7.93 -6.78 -7.12
N LEU A 118 6.80 -6.91 -6.43
CA LEU A 118 6.64 -6.52 -5.02
C LEU A 118 6.46 -7.78 -4.18
N THR A 119 7.40 -8.05 -3.31
CA THR A 119 7.38 -9.19 -2.39
C THR A 119 7.19 -8.78 -0.93
N GLY A 120 7.28 -7.49 -0.63
CA GLY A 120 7.18 -6.94 0.72
C GLY A 120 7.77 -5.54 0.79
N GLY A 121 8.07 -5.06 1.98
CA GLY A 121 8.62 -3.74 2.23
C GLY A 121 7.66 -2.85 3.01
N LEU A 122 7.80 -1.54 2.84
CA LEU A 122 6.97 -0.52 3.47
C LEU A 122 5.90 -0.06 2.47
N VAL A 123 4.63 -0.26 2.80
CA VAL A 123 3.48 0.06 1.95
C VAL A 123 2.52 0.97 2.70
N GLY A 124 2.14 2.09 2.09
CA GLY A 124 1.26 3.07 2.73
C GLY A 124 1.19 4.37 1.96
N TYR A 125 1.18 5.51 2.67
CA TYR A 125 1.13 6.82 2.03
C TYR A 125 2.10 7.81 2.65
N LEU A 126 2.45 8.80 1.83
CA LEU A 126 3.05 10.07 2.20
C LEU A 126 2.02 11.16 1.91
N GLY A 127 1.67 11.96 2.90
CA GLY A 127 0.76 13.09 2.74
C GLY A 127 1.37 14.17 1.84
N TYR A 128 0.53 15.01 1.24
CA TYR A 128 0.98 16.05 0.32
C TYR A 128 2.00 16.99 0.99
N ASP A 129 1.77 17.37 2.24
CA ASP A 129 2.62 18.30 2.98
C ASP A 129 4.01 17.77 3.35
N ILE A 130 4.28 16.48 3.11
CA ILE A 130 5.63 15.89 3.26
C ILE A 130 6.68 16.63 2.40
N VAL A 131 6.25 17.27 1.31
CA VAL A 131 7.10 18.13 0.46
C VAL A 131 7.80 19.23 1.25
N ARG A 132 7.19 19.71 2.34
CA ARG A 132 7.77 20.78 3.21
C ARG A 132 9.00 20.31 3.98
N ARG A 133 9.20 18.98 4.08
CA ARG A 133 10.42 18.40 4.65
C ARG A 133 11.56 18.31 3.63
N LEU A 134 11.23 18.44 2.34
CA LEU A 134 12.17 18.35 1.22
C LEU A 134 12.50 19.73 0.66
N GLU A 135 11.51 20.63 0.64
CA GLU A 135 11.60 21.95 0.01
C GLU A 135 11.25 23.07 1.00
N LYS A 136 11.88 24.23 0.82
CA LYS A 136 11.59 25.44 1.61
C LYS A 136 10.35 26.15 1.06
N ILE A 137 9.19 25.64 1.43
CA ILE A 137 7.89 26.20 1.03
C ILE A 137 7.22 26.82 2.27
N SER A 138 6.56 27.99 2.11
CA SER A 138 5.82 28.63 3.19
C SER A 138 4.69 27.73 3.70
N ASN A 139 4.54 27.62 5.04
CA ASN A 139 3.45 26.88 5.67
C ASN A 139 2.28 27.81 5.95
N THR A 140 1.47 28.09 4.92
CA THR A 140 0.31 28.99 5.01
C THR A 140 -1.02 28.24 5.15
N ALA A 141 -1.03 26.92 4.91
CA ALA A 141 -2.23 26.11 5.04
C ALA A 141 -2.50 25.73 6.50
N SER A 142 -3.75 25.83 6.93
CA SER A 142 -4.21 25.29 8.22
C SER A 142 -4.58 23.82 8.09
N THR A 143 -4.19 23.03 9.08
CA THR A 143 -4.61 21.62 9.19
C THR A 143 -5.87 21.55 10.04
N ASP A 144 -6.93 20.97 9.49
CA ASP A 144 -8.22 20.77 10.16
C ASP A 144 -8.62 19.28 10.20
N VAL A 145 -7.71 18.39 9.76
CA VAL A 145 -7.87 16.94 9.78
C VAL A 145 -6.66 16.32 10.47
N ASP A 146 -6.92 15.57 11.54
CA ASP A 146 -5.87 14.88 12.31
C ASP A 146 -5.47 13.56 11.63
N ILE A 147 -4.62 13.68 10.60
CA ILE A 147 -4.08 12.55 9.83
C ILE A 147 -2.55 12.70 9.81
N PRO A 148 -1.79 11.65 10.15
CA PRO A 148 -0.33 11.71 10.10
C PRO A 148 0.19 12.04 8.69
N GLU A 149 1.30 12.75 8.58
CA GLU A 149 1.95 13.03 7.29
C GLU A 149 2.50 11.75 6.62
N ILE A 150 2.73 10.71 7.39
CA ILE A 150 3.26 9.43 6.91
C ILE A 150 2.59 8.27 7.65
N ALA A 151 2.21 7.24 6.91
CA ALA A 151 1.83 5.95 7.47
C ALA A 151 2.28 4.84 6.52
N MET A 152 3.30 4.06 6.93
CA MET A 152 3.95 3.02 6.13
C MET A 152 3.93 1.69 6.88
N MET A 153 3.12 0.76 6.41
CA MET A 153 2.99 -0.60 6.96
C MET A 153 4.20 -1.46 6.58
N LEU A 154 4.83 -2.11 7.53
CA LEU A 154 5.87 -3.11 7.33
C LEU A 154 5.21 -4.46 7.00
N THR A 155 5.22 -4.82 5.72
CA THR A 155 4.48 -5.94 5.17
C THR A 155 5.12 -7.28 5.52
N ALA A 156 4.45 -8.09 6.34
CA ALA A 156 4.89 -9.43 6.71
C ALA A 156 4.31 -10.52 5.80
N ASP A 157 3.00 -10.48 5.54
CA ASP A 157 2.31 -11.46 4.69
C ASP A 157 1.60 -10.80 3.53
N LEU A 158 1.75 -11.37 2.34
CA LEU A 158 1.26 -10.84 1.09
C LEU A 158 0.69 -11.95 0.20
N ALA A 159 -0.41 -11.70 -0.48
CA ALA A 159 -0.85 -12.48 -1.63
C ALA A 159 -0.74 -11.64 -2.89
N VAL A 160 -0.22 -12.21 -3.98
CA VAL A 160 -0.11 -11.55 -5.26
C VAL A 160 -0.89 -12.34 -6.30
N TYR A 161 -1.86 -11.69 -6.93
CA TYR A 161 -2.62 -12.25 -8.04
C TYR A 161 -1.96 -11.87 -9.36
N ASP A 162 -1.58 -12.86 -10.18
CA ASP A 162 -1.07 -12.65 -11.53
C ASP A 162 -2.21 -12.83 -12.54
N HIS A 163 -2.70 -11.74 -13.12
CA HIS A 163 -3.80 -11.75 -14.07
C HIS A 163 -3.43 -12.48 -15.39
N LYS A 164 -2.16 -12.45 -15.76
CA LYS A 164 -1.68 -13.10 -17.00
C LYS A 164 -1.64 -14.62 -16.86
N GLU A 165 -1.18 -15.11 -15.70
CA GLU A 165 -1.00 -16.54 -15.46
C GLU A 165 -2.19 -17.16 -14.71
N SER A 166 -3.18 -16.35 -14.31
CA SER A 166 -4.29 -16.78 -13.44
C SER A 166 -3.79 -17.57 -12.23
N SER A 167 -2.79 -17.02 -11.55
CA SER A 167 -2.15 -17.64 -10.41
C SER A 167 -2.06 -16.72 -9.20
N ILE A 168 -1.93 -17.31 -8.02
CA ILE A 168 -1.75 -16.61 -6.75
C ILE A 168 -0.39 -17.00 -6.18
N THR A 169 0.43 -16.01 -5.81
CA THR A 169 1.65 -16.24 -5.06
C THR A 169 1.43 -15.76 -3.62
N LEU A 170 1.41 -16.68 -2.67
CA LEU A 170 1.42 -16.38 -1.24
C LEU A 170 2.87 -16.16 -0.80
N ILE A 171 3.11 -15.12 -0.03
CA ILE A 171 4.44 -14.73 0.44
C ILE A 171 4.38 -14.48 1.94
N ALA A 172 5.25 -15.16 2.69
CA ALA A 172 5.51 -14.91 4.10
C ALA A 172 6.94 -14.36 4.23
N ASN A 173 7.08 -13.08 4.51
CA ASN A 173 8.37 -12.47 4.71
C ASN A 173 8.92 -12.83 6.10
N VAL A 174 10.13 -13.30 6.14
CA VAL A 174 10.92 -13.34 7.37
C VAL A 174 11.67 -12.03 7.47
N ILE A 175 11.37 -11.25 8.50
CA ILE A 175 11.97 -9.95 8.75
C ILE A 175 12.91 -10.11 9.94
N ASN A 176 14.21 -10.00 9.67
CA ASN A 176 15.27 -10.09 10.67
C ASN A 176 15.85 -8.70 10.88
N TRP A 177 15.25 -7.92 11.76
CA TRP A 177 15.67 -6.52 11.97
C TRP A 177 17.02 -6.42 12.69
N ASP A 178 17.27 -7.28 13.68
CA ASP A 178 18.52 -7.24 14.47
C ASP A 178 19.72 -7.88 13.77
N GLY A 179 19.51 -8.52 12.60
CA GLY A 179 20.57 -9.18 11.83
C GLY A 179 21.15 -10.42 12.51
N SER A 180 20.49 -10.96 13.54
CA SER A 180 21.00 -12.13 14.25
C SER A 180 20.93 -13.37 13.35
N SER A 181 21.94 -14.25 13.47
CA SER A 181 21.96 -15.55 12.79
C SER A 181 21.33 -16.67 13.62
N GLU A 182 20.82 -16.33 14.80
CA GLU A 182 20.14 -17.28 15.67
C GLU A 182 18.74 -17.59 15.14
N ARG A 183 18.25 -18.80 15.37
CA ARG A 183 16.88 -19.23 15.04
C ARG A 183 16.50 -19.21 13.55
N VAL A 184 17.47 -19.25 12.63
CA VAL A 184 17.20 -19.21 11.17
C VAL A 184 16.21 -20.30 10.74
N ASP A 185 16.37 -21.52 11.23
CA ASP A 185 15.51 -22.66 10.91
C ASP A 185 14.10 -22.49 11.52
N GLU A 186 14.03 -21.96 12.72
CA GLU A 186 12.76 -21.69 13.43
C GLU A 186 11.92 -20.66 12.67
N VAL A 187 12.52 -19.54 12.28
CA VAL A 187 11.79 -18.48 11.57
C VAL A 187 11.36 -18.91 10.17
N TYR A 188 12.15 -19.78 9.49
CA TYR A 188 11.73 -20.41 8.25
C TYR A 188 10.51 -21.31 8.48
N ALA A 189 10.55 -22.18 9.51
CA ALA A 189 9.42 -23.04 9.83
C ALA A 189 8.15 -22.24 10.20
N LEU A 190 8.30 -21.09 10.88
CA LEU A 190 7.17 -20.19 11.15
C LEU A 190 6.62 -19.56 9.85
N ALA A 191 7.47 -19.19 8.90
CA ALA A 191 7.02 -18.71 7.59
C ALA A 191 6.23 -19.77 6.82
N ILE A 192 6.67 -21.03 6.85
CA ILE A 192 5.92 -22.16 6.26
C ILE A 192 4.54 -22.29 6.91
N LYS A 193 4.45 -22.24 8.24
CA LYS A 193 3.15 -22.29 8.95
C LYS A 193 2.23 -21.12 8.56
N ARG A 194 2.77 -19.92 8.34
CA ARG A 194 1.98 -18.79 7.84
C ARG A 194 1.47 -19.03 6.43
N LEU A 195 2.30 -19.59 5.53
CA LEU A 195 1.87 -20.01 4.19
C LEU A 195 0.75 -21.05 4.23
N ASP A 196 0.90 -22.08 5.07
CA ASP A 196 -0.11 -23.15 5.24
C ASP A 196 -1.45 -22.56 5.73
N LYS A 197 -1.38 -21.61 6.67
CA LYS A 197 -2.57 -20.92 7.16
C LYS A 197 -3.23 -20.09 6.06
N MET A 198 -2.47 -19.27 5.32
CA MET A 198 -3.00 -18.45 4.22
C MET A 198 -3.65 -19.31 3.14
N GLU A 199 -3.02 -20.41 2.74
CA GLU A 199 -3.58 -21.37 1.77
C GLU A 199 -4.87 -21.99 2.30
N SER A 200 -4.88 -22.47 3.55
CA SER A 200 -6.07 -23.05 4.18
C SER A 200 -7.22 -22.04 4.26
N ASP A 201 -6.94 -20.76 4.62
CA ASP A 201 -7.96 -19.73 4.72
C ASP A 201 -8.48 -19.32 3.33
N LEU A 202 -7.63 -19.32 2.31
CA LEU A 202 -8.02 -19.06 0.92
C LEU A 202 -8.98 -20.12 0.37
N LEU A 203 -8.80 -21.38 0.76
CA LEU A 203 -9.66 -22.49 0.35
C LEU A 203 -11.00 -22.53 1.09
N LYS A 204 -11.10 -21.88 2.26
CA LYS A 204 -12.30 -21.78 3.08
C LYS A 204 -13.19 -20.62 2.65
N GLY A 205 -14.45 -20.72 3.00
CA GLY A 205 -15.41 -19.64 2.84
C GLY A 205 -15.96 -19.47 1.42
N SER A 206 -16.95 -18.59 1.32
CA SER A 206 -17.63 -18.24 0.07
C SER A 206 -16.89 -17.11 -0.64
N ASN A 207 -16.94 -17.11 -1.98
CA ASN A 207 -16.55 -15.95 -2.80
C ASN A 207 -17.68 -14.90 -2.86
N GLN A 208 -18.81 -15.13 -2.18
CA GLN A 208 -19.92 -14.19 -2.17
C GLN A 208 -19.61 -13.00 -1.26
N PHE A 209 -19.89 -11.83 -1.77
CA PHE A 209 -19.83 -10.59 -1.01
C PHE A 209 -21.20 -10.29 -0.42
N LYS A 210 -21.23 -9.62 0.72
CA LYS A 210 -22.46 -9.01 1.22
C LYS A 210 -22.97 -7.99 0.21
N GLU A 211 -24.28 -7.91 0.05
CA GLU A 211 -24.92 -6.86 -0.72
C GLU A 211 -24.60 -5.51 -0.07
N ILE A 212 -24.22 -4.52 -0.87
CA ILE A 212 -23.96 -3.17 -0.39
C ILE A 212 -25.32 -2.48 -0.32
N PRO A 213 -25.79 -2.03 0.87
CA PRO A 213 -27.03 -1.31 0.97
C PRO A 213 -27.01 -0.08 0.05
N ALA A 214 -28.15 0.19 -0.61
CA ALA A 214 -28.27 1.42 -1.40
C ALA A 214 -27.98 2.64 -0.50
N LEU A 215 -27.11 3.52 -0.97
CA LEU A 215 -26.79 4.75 -0.27
C LEU A 215 -28.06 5.61 -0.22
N VAL A 216 -28.59 5.84 0.97
CA VAL A 216 -29.60 6.87 1.22
C VAL A 216 -28.87 8.21 1.05
N SER A 217 -29.53 9.20 0.40
CA SER A 217 -28.98 10.55 0.24
C SER A 217 -28.37 11.06 1.54
N ALA A 218 -27.03 11.14 1.57
CA ALA A 218 -26.33 11.62 2.74
C ALA A 218 -26.09 13.12 2.63
N GLN A 219 -26.27 13.83 3.74
CA GLN A 219 -25.85 15.22 3.83
C GLN A 219 -24.31 15.26 3.92
N TYR A 220 -23.70 16.18 3.20
CA TYR A 220 -22.26 16.41 3.24
C TYR A 220 -21.94 17.89 3.40
N GLU A 221 -20.81 18.17 3.98
CA GLU A 221 -20.21 19.50 4.07
C GLU A 221 -19.08 19.63 3.04
N ARG A 222 -18.87 20.84 2.56
CA ARG A 222 -17.79 21.17 1.63
C ARG A 222 -16.88 22.23 2.22
N ASN A 223 -15.60 22.10 2.05
CA ASN A 223 -14.64 23.11 2.48
C ASN A 223 -14.54 24.31 1.52
N THR A 224 -15.19 24.25 0.35
CA THR A 224 -15.15 25.30 -0.69
C THR A 224 -16.51 25.35 -1.36
N THR A 225 -17.08 26.53 -1.54
CA THR A 225 -18.34 26.72 -2.30
C THR A 225 -18.10 26.57 -3.80
N ASP A 226 -19.18 26.36 -4.57
CA ASP A 226 -19.10 26.26 -6.03
C ASP A 226 -18.50 27.54 -6.66
N ALA A 227 -18.91 28.72 -6.19
CA ALA A 227 -18.41 30.00 -6.69
C ALA A 227 -16.91 30.18 -6.40
N GLU A 228 -16.45 29.84 -5.19
CA GLU A 228 -15.04 29.89 -4.83
C GLU A 228 -14.20 28.90 -5.66
N TYR A 229 -14.73 27.69 -5.90
CA TYR A 229 -14.04 26.70 -6.72
C TYR A 229 -13.88 27.17 -8.16
N VAL A 230 -14.97 27.68 -8.78
CA VAL A 230 -14.93 28.24 -10.14
C VAL A 230 -13.94 29.41 -10.23
N ASN A 231 -13.96 30.34 -9.27
CA ASN A 231 -13.02 31.45 -9.24
C ASN A 231 -11.55 30.99 -9.15
N LYS A 232 -11.26 29.98 -8.34
CA LYS A 232 -9.91 29.38 -8.26
C LYS A 232 -9.50 28.73 -9.59
N VAL A 233 -10.42 28.07 -10.29
CA VAL A 233 -10.14 27.51 -11.62
C VAL A 233 -9.79 28.60 -12.62
N GLU A 234 -10.55 29.72 -12.67
CA GLU A 234 -10.24 30.83 -13.57
C GLU A 234 -8.88 31.48 -13.25
N LEU A 235 -8.55 31.67 -11.96
CA LEU A 235 -7.24 32.15 -11.56
C LEU A 235 -6.12 31.25 -12.05
N ILE A 236 -6.26 29.93 -11.84
CA ILE A 236 -5.26 28.94 -12.28
C ILE A 236 -5.09 28.95 -13.80
N LYS A 237 -6.16 29.15 -14.57
CA LYS A 237 -6.09 29.28 -16.03
C LYS A 237 -5.25 30.51 -16.44
N GLU A 238 -5.34 31.62 -15.74
CA GLU A 238 -4.50 32.80 -16.00
C GLU A 238 -3.03 32.53 -15.64
N GLU A 239 -2.75 31.84 -14.51
CA GLU A 239 -1.38 31.45 -14.14
C GLU A 239 -0.75 30.50 -15.19
N ILE A 240 -1.54 29.58 -15.76
CA ILE A 240 -1.07 28.73 -16.85
C ILE A 240 -0.78 29.54 -18.10
N LYS A 241 -1.63 30.53 -18.47
CA LYS A 241 -1.39 31.41 -19.62
C LYS A 241 -0.16 32.29 -19.45
N SER A 242 0.13 32.74 -18.23
CA SER A 242 1.33 33.53 -17.91
C SER A 242 2.61 32.68 -17.87
N GLY A 243 2.51 31.35 -17.91
CA GLY A 243 3.65 30.45 -17.93
C GLY A 243 4.16 30.02 -16.54
N GLU A 244 3.43 30.35 -15.46
CA GLU A 244 3.80 29.96 -14.10
C GLU A 244 3.62 28.47 -13.83
N ALA A 245 2.69 27.80 -14.54
CA ALA A 245 2.47 26.35 -14.45
C ALA A 245 1.99 25.79 -15.79
N PHE A 246 2.23 24.51 -16.05
CA PHE A 246 1.67 23.79 -17.19
C PHE A 246 0.37 23.09 -16.85
N GLN A 247 0.27 22.57 -15.62
CA GLN A 247 -0.88 21.84 -15.13
C GLN A 247 -1.01 22.07 -13.62
N VAL A 248 -2.26 22.23 -13.15
CA VAL A 248 -2.57 22.34 -11.73
C VAL A 248 -3.77 21.47 -11.42
N VAL A 249 -3.67 20.65 -10.40
CA VAL A 249 -4.78 19.87 -9.87
C VAL A 249 -5.34 20.57 -8.63
N LEU A 250 -6.51 21.20 -8.81
CA LEU A 250 -7.24 21.84 -7.71
C LEU A 250 -8.02 20.82 -6.90
N SER A 251 -7.81 20.76 -5.59
CA SER A 251 -8.52 19.83 -4.71
C SER A 251 -9.74 20.49 -4.05
N GLN A 252 -10.75 19.67 -3.76
CA GLN A 252 -11.90 20.02 -2.95
C GLN A 252 -12.22 18.84 -2.01
N ARG A 253 -12.62 19.15 -0.75
CA ARG A 253 -12.99 18.14 0.23
C ARG A 253 -14.50 18.15 0.48
N PHE A 254 -15.06 16.97 0.53
CA PHE A 254 -16.41 16.68 0.99
C PHE A 254 -16.32 15.84 2.27
N THR A 255 -17.06 16.25 3.30
CA THR A 255 -17.06 15.56 4.59
C THR A 255 -18.47 15.06 4.88
N MET A 256 -18.59 13.78 5.20
CA MET A 256 -19.89 13.16 5.54
C MET A 256 -19.69 12.09 6.59
N ALA A 257 -20.69 11.91 7.46
CA ALA A 257 -20.75 10.77 8.36
C ALA A 257 -21.11 9.49 7.59
N SER A 258 -20.37 8.41 7.82
CA SER A 258 -20.66 7.12 7.20
C SER A 258 -20.29 5.98 8.14
N ASN A 259 -21.12 4.93 8.17
CA ASN A 259 -20.84 3.67 8.85
C ASN A 259 -20.45 2.56 7.85
N SER A 260 -20.17 2.91 6.59
CA SER A 260 -19.81 1.96 5.54
C SER A 260 -18.43 1.37 5.81
N ASP A 261 -18.29 0.07 5.56
CA ASP A 261 -16.98 -0.57 5.60
C ASP A 261 -16.10 -0.03 4.46
N PRO A 262 -14.84 0.33 4.71
CA PRO A 262 -13.92 0.82 3.68
C PRO A 262 -13.74 -0.12 2.48
N PHE A 263 -13.89 -1.43 2.67
CA PHE A 263 -13.83 -2.38 1.57
C PHE A 263 -15.08 -2.29 0.67
N ASP A 264 -16.25 -2.05 1.25
CA ASP A 264 -17.47 -1.82 0.48
C ASP A 264 -17.40 -0.51 -0.31
N LEU A 265 -16.85 0.56 0.29
CA LEU A 265 -16.57 1.81 -0.42
C LEU A 265 -15.59 1.58 -1.58
N TYR A 266 -14.52 0.80 -1.36
CA TYR A 266 -13.58 0.41 -2.41
C TYR A 266 -14.27 -0.33 -3.56
N ARG A 267 -15.17 -1.28 -3.26
CA ARG A 267 -15.91 -2.04 -4.27
C ARG A 267 -16.78 -1.13 -5.15
N VAL A 268 -17.50 -0.18 -4.54
CA VAL A 268 -18.31 0.80 -5.27
C VAL A 268 -17.43 1.72 -6.12
N LEU A 269 -16.34 2.24 -5.54
CA LEU A 269 -15.41 3.13 -6.25
C LEU A 269 -14.79 2.42 -7.47
N ARG A 270 -14.42 1.15 -7.31
CA ARG A 270 -13.86 0.32 -8.38
C ARG A 270 -14.80 0.11 -9.56
N GLU A 271 -16.12 0.05 -9.31
CA GLU A 271 -17.14 -0.09 -10.35
C GLU A 271 -17.46 1.25 -11.04
N GLN A 272 -17.52 2.33 -10.25
CA GLN A 272 -17.92 3.64 -10.76
C GLN A 272 -16.78 4.45 -11.39
N ASN A 273 -15.58 4.31 -10.86
CA ASN A 273 -14.40 5.04 -11.30
C ASN A 273 -13.14 4.15 -11.33
N PRO A 274 -13.13 3.11 -12.20
CA PRO A 274 -11.94 2.27 -12.35
C PRO A 274 -10.75 3.09 -12.84
N SER A 275 -9.56 2.79 -12.32
CA SER A 275 -8.32 3.52 -12.64
C SER A 275 -7.10 2.60 -12.59
N PRO A 276 -5.97 2.99 -13.22
CA PRO A 276 -4.73 2.22 -13.17
C PRO A 276 -4.16 2.02 -11.76
N TYR A 277 -4.44 2.94 -10.84
CA TYR A 277 -3.94 2.90 -9.46
C TYR A 277 -5.10 2.95 -8.47
N MET A 278 -5.69 1.79 -8.20
CA MET A 278 -6.71 1.61 -7.17
C MET A 278 -6.05 1.11 -5.89
N TYR A 279 -6.45 1.67 -4.74
CA TYR A 279 -5.90 1.26 -3.46
C TYR A 279 -6.90 1.32 -2.32
N LEU A 280 -6.71 0.41 -1.37
CA LEU A 280 -7.34 0.40 -0.06
C LEU A 280 -6.25 0.12 0.97
N PHE A 281 -6.12 0.97 1.97
CA PHE A 281 -5.28 0.76 3.16
C PHE A 281 -6.16 0.76 4.40
N ARG A 282 -5.85 -0.14 5.34
CA ARG A 282 -6.44 -0.18 6.68
C ARG A 282 -5.32 -0.17 7.72
N PHE A 283 -5.14 0.95 8.39
CA PHE A 283 -4.10 1.12 9.40
C PHE A 283 -4.59 0.70 10.79
N ALA A 284 -3.64 0.44 11.71
CA ALA A 284 -3.93 -0.05 13.06
C ALA A 284 -4.69 0.97 13.92
N ASN A 285 -4.49 2.26 13.70
CA ASN A 285 -5.17 3.36 14.39
C ASN A 285 -6.63 3.59 13.95
N GLY A 286 -7.19 2.75 13.08
CA GLY A 286 -8.55 2.88 12.54
C GLY A 286 -8.67 3.75 11.29
N LEU A 287 -7.62 4.45 10.89
CA LEU A 287 -7.58 5.16 9.61
C LEU A 287 -7.67 4.17 8.44
N SER A 288 -8.53 4.49 7.48
CA SER A 288 -8.56 3.79 6.20
C SER A 288 -8.47 4.79 5.05
N VAL A 289 -7.72 4.44 4.02
CA VAL A 289 -7.57 5.27 2.81
C VAL A 289 -8.01 4.44 1.61
N VAL A 290 -9.00 4.95 0.89
CA VAL A 290 -9.55 4.34 -0.34
C VAL A 290 -9.35 5.32 -1.48
N GLY A 291 -8.79 4.86 -2.59
CA GLY A 291 -8.54 5.76 -3.70
C GLY A 291 -8.56 5.11 -5.07
N SER A 292 -8.79 5.98 -6.05
CA SER A 292 -8.76 5.71 -7.48
C SER A 292 -7.98 6.83 -8.14
N SER A 293 -6.78 6.56 -8.63
CA SER A 293 -5.90 7.54 -9.26
C SER A 293 -5.60 7.16 -10.71
N PRO A 294 -5.76 8.09 -11.65
CA PRO A 294 -5.47 7.81 -13.06
C PRO A 294 -3.97 7.85 -13.38
N GLU A 295 -3.15 8.46 -12.53
CA GLU A 295 -1.78 8.80 -12.85
C GLU A 295 -0.81 8.52 -11.71
N ALA A 296 0.39 8.02 -12.04
CA ALA A 296 1.47 7.85 -11.08
C ALA A 296 2.18 9.19 -10.84
N LEU A 297 2.42 9.55 -9.58
CA LEU A 297 3.25 10.73 -9.26
C LEU A 297 4.70 10.52 -9.70
N VAL A 298 5.27 9.38 -9.31
CA VAL A 298 6.63 8.99 -9.70
C VAL A 298 6.72 7.46 -9.74
N LYS A 299 7.45 6.92 -10.71
CA LYS A 299 7.72 5.50 -10.85
C LYS A 299 9.20 5.26 -11.09
N VAL A 300 9.85 4.53 -10.19
CA VAL A 300 11.26 4.14 -10.31
C VAL A 300 11.31 2.65 -10.63
N LEU A 301 11.67 2.28 -11.86
CA LEU A 301 11.78 0.90 -12.32
C LEU A 301 13.21 0.35 -12.19
N SER A 302 14.19 1.24 -12.31
CA SER A 302 15.62 0.99 -12.10
C SER A 302 16.33 2.33 -11.92
N LEU A 303 17.63 2.31 -11.60
CA LEU A 303 18.43 3.56 -11.55
C LEU A 303 18.48 4.30 -12.91
N ILE A 304 18.02 3.67 -14.00
CA ILE A 304 18.07 4.22 -15.36
C ILE A 304 16.69 4.68 -15.84
N HIS A 305 15.59 4.21 -15.22
CA HIS A 305 14.22 4.49 -15.64
C HIS A 305 13.43 5.14 -14.50
N ILE A 306 13.41 6.47 -14.49
CA ILE A 306 12.53 7.28 -13.66
C ILE A 306 11.47 7.86 -14.59
N SER A 307 10.20 7.59 -14.32
CA SER A 307 9.08 8.17 -15.06
C SER A 307 8.36 9.19 -14.17
N GLU A 308 8.17 10.39 -14.70
CA GLU A 308 7.37 11.46 -14.09
C GLU A 308 6.17 11.74 -15.02
N PRO A 309 4.98 12.06 -14.46
CA PRO A 309 3.77 12.27 -15.26
C PRO A 309 3.78 13.54 -16.11
N THR A 310 4.68 14.46 -15.87
CA THR A 310 4.68 15.82 -16.44
C THR A 310 5.47 15.99 -17.72
N ARG A 311 5.99 14.94 -18.37
CA ARG A 311 6.55 15.06 -19.72
C ARG A 311 5.46 14.84 -20.76
N PRO A 312 5.02 15.89 -21.50
CA PRO A 312 4.25 15.68 -22.71
C PRO A 312 5.11 14.93 -23.74
N TYR A 313 4.56 13.89 -24.33
CA TYR A 313 5.13 13.18 -25.48
C TYR A 313 5.06 14.03 -26.72
#